data_e7d30e1e8ce44b2a7c28981d610f1cd0
#
_entry.id   e7d30e1e8ce44b2a7c28981d610f1cd0
#
_cell.length_a   1.000
_cell.length_b   1.000
_cell.length_c   1.000
_cell.angle_alpha   90.00
_cell.angle_beta   90.00
_cell.angle_gamma   90.00
#
_symmetry.space_group_name_H-M   'P 1'
#
loop_
_entity.id
_entity.type
_entity.pdbx_description
1 polymer ?
#
loop_
_entity_poly.entity_id
_entity_poly.type
_entity_poly.pdbx_seq_one_letter_code
_entity_poly.pdbx_strand_id
1 'polypeptide(L)'
;MKKLLLATTASALIAGAASAEDIKLGIVFGFTGPIESLTQPMAQAAELAMKEVSDSGALLGGATVTGLRGDSTCIDSAAAVATTERLVTSDKVSGIVGGDCSGVTGAMLQNVARPNGIVMIS
;
A
#
# COMPACT_ATOMS: atom_id res chain seq x y z
N MET A 1 58.42 12.12 36.40
CA MET A 1 57.72 12.74 35.22
C MET A 1 56.77 11.73 34.67
N LYS A 2 55.47 11.82 35.05
CA LYS A 2 54.39 10.90 34.57
C LYS A 2 53.75 11.52 33.40
N LYS A 3 53.90 10.91 32.20
CA LYS A 3 53.20 11.32 30.97
C LYS A 3 51.80 10.73 30.99
N LEU A 4 50.78 11.60 31.14
CA LEU A 4 49.36 11.24 30.97
C LEU A 4 49.05 11.19 29.48
N LEU A 5 48.74 10.01 28.96
CA LEU A 5 48.19 9.81 27.62
C LEU A 5 46.69 9.97 27.71
N LEU A 6 46.13 11.06 27.17
CA LEU A 6 44.70 11.22 26.94
C LEU A 6 44.34 10.40 25.70
N ALA A 7 43.62 9.33 25.91
CA ALA A 7 42.96 8.59 24.80
C ALA A 7 41.63 9.25 24.49
N THR A 8 41.57 9.95 23.37
CA THR A 8 40.33 10.53 22.85
C THR A 8 39.60 9.44 22.08
N THR A 9 38.55 8.87 22.69
CA THR A 9 37.62 7.95 22.01
C THR A 9 36.68 8.77 21.12
N ALA A 10 36.91 8.76 19.81
CA ALA A 10 35.98 9.29 18.82
C ALA A 10 34.77 8.33 18.69
N SER A 11 33.66 8.67 19.32
CA SER A 11 32.38 7.98 19.09
C SER A 11 31.86 8.35 17.72
N ALA A 12 32.01 7.46 16.74
CA ALA A 12 31.38 7.58 15.43
C ALA A 12 29.86 7.36 15.60
N LEU A 13 29.09 8.44 15.56
CA LEU A 13 27.65 8.40 15.41
C LEU A 13 27.35 7.85 13.99
N ILE A 14 27.05 6.57 13.91
CA ILE A 14 26.45 5.98 12.71
C ILE A 14 25.00 6.49 12.68
N ALA A 15 24.77 7.61 12.01
CA ALA A 15 23.43 8.02 11.62
C ALA A 15 22.95 6.98 10.60
N GLY A 16 22.21 5.97 11.08
CA GLY A 16 21.48 5.06 10.20
C GLY A 16 20.52 5.90 9.37
N ALA A 17 20.79 6.00 8.07
CA ALA A 17 19.80 6.51 7.13
C ALA A 17 18.59 5.59 7.25
N ALA A 18 17.50 6.07 7.88
CA ALA A 18 16.22 5.40 7.83
C ALA A 18 15.84 5.39 6.35
N SER A 19 16.00 4.24 5.70
CA SER A 19 15.47 4.05 4.34
C SER A 19 13.97 4.23 4.43
N ALA A 20 13.43 5.19 3.69
CA ALA A 20 12.00 5.35 3.58
C ALA A 20 11.41 4.03 3.04
N GLU A 21 10.49 3.44 3.77
CA GLU A 21 9.87 2.16 3.39
C GLU A 21 8.84 2.42 2.29
N ASP A 22 8.85 1.58 1.26
CA ASP A 22 7.84 1.63 0.20
C ASP A 22 6.46 1.28 0.75
N ILE A 23 5.49 2.17 0.53
CA ILE A 23 4.09 1.97 0.91
C ILE A 23 3.38 1.27 -0.24
N LYS A 24 2.82 0.10 0.02
CA LYS A 24 2.02 -0.62 -0.97
C LYS A 24 0.54 -0.39 -0.70
N LEU A 25 -0.23 -0.06 -1.74
CA LEU A 25 -1.68 0.06 -1.70
C LEU A 25 -2.30 -0.95 -2.66
N GLY A 26 -3.35 -1.64 -2.23
CA GLY A 26 -4.16 -2.47 -3.11
C GLY A 26 -5.12 -1.59 -3.92
N ILE A 27 -5.23 -1.83 -5.22
CA ILE A 27 -6.23 -1.24 -6.12
C ILE A 27 -7.15 -2.37 -6.54
N VAL A 28 -8.33 -2.46 -5.90
CA VAL A 28 -9.24 -3.59 -6.10
C VAL A 28 -10.50 -3.13 -6.82
N PHE A 29 -10.55 -3.39 -8.12
CA PHE A 29 -11.67 -3.05 -8.99
C PHE A 29 -12.09 -4.26 -9.82
N GLY A 30 -13.25 -4.17 -10.48
CA GLY A 30 -13.71 -5.19 -11.42
C GLY A 30 -12.99 -5.08 -12.77
N PHE A 31 -11.75 -5.54 -12.82
CA PHE A 31 -10.93 -5.53 -14.04
C PHE A 31 -11.42 -6.55 -15.08
N THR A 32 -12.23 -7.50 -14.66
CA THR A 32 -13.04 -8.36 -15.53
C THR A 32 -14.51 -8.22 -15.14
N GLY A 33 -15.41 -8.61 -16.04
CA GLY A 33 -16.85 -8.56 -15.79
C GLY A 33 -17.54 -7.31 -16.35
N PRO A 34 -18.71 -6.93 -15.79
CA PRO A 34 -19.62 -6.02 -16.46
C PRO A 34 -19.15 -4.57 -16.58
N ILE A 35 -18.16 -4.17 -15.79
CA ILE A 35 -17.69 -2.77 -15.73
C ILE A 35 -16.20 -2.61 -16.08
N GLU A 36 -15.57 -3.62 -16.66
CA GLU A 36 -14.12 -3.60 -16.96
C GLU A 36 -13.67 -2.38 -17.77
N SER A 37 -14.53 -1.88 -18.68
CA SER A 37 -14.22 -0.70 -19.48
C SER A 37 -14.09 0.60 -18.67
N LEU A 38 -14.68 0.65 -17.48
CA LEU A 38 -14.63 1.80 -16.58
C LEU A 38 -13.45 1.72 -15.60
N THR A 39 -13.04 0.51 -15.23
CA THR A 39 -12.09 0.29 -14.15
C THR A 39 -10.65 0.52 -14.55
N GLN A 40 -10.30 0.34 -15.82
CA GLN A 40 -8.94 0.61 -16.31
C GLN A 40 -8.53 2.07 -16.11
N PRO A 41 -9.30 3.09 -16.58
CA PRO A 41 -8.96 4.48 -16.33
C PRO A 41 -9.03 4.87 -14.84
N MET A 42 -9.92 4.25 -14.05
CA MET A 42 -9.96 4.47 -12.60
C MET A 42 -8.66 4.03 -11.92
N ALA A 43 -8.17 2.85 -12.26
CA ALA A 43 -6.91 2.35 -11.72
C ALA A 43 -5.72 3.22 -12.16
N GLN A 44 -5.69 3.64 -13.41
CA GLN A 44 -4.65 4.54 -13.93
C GLN A 44 -4.65 5.88 -13.18
N ALA A 45 -5.82 6.41 -12.85
CA ALA A 45 -5.93 7.65 -12.07
C ALA A 45 -5.40 7.46 -10.63
N ALA A 46 -5.71 6.34 -10.00
CA ALA A 46 -5.17 6.01 -8.68
C ALA A 46 -3.63 5.86 -8.72
N GLU A 47 -3.11 5.15 -9.72
CA GLU A 47 -1.66 4.97 -9.92
C GLU A 47 -0.95 6.31 -10.21
N LEU A 48 -1.58 7.20 -10.99
CA LEU A 48 -1.06 8.54 -11.23
C LEU A 48 -0.95 9.34 -9.94
N ALA A 49 -1.98 9.34 -9.11
CA ALA A 49 -1.96 10.01 -7.81
C ALA A 49 -0.85 9.46 -6.89
N MET A 50 -0.68 8.13 -6.85
CA MET A 50 0.40 7.48 -6.10
C MET A 50 1.78 7.90 -6.61
N LYS A 51 1.92 8.00 -7.93
CA LYS A 51 3.16 8.47 -8.55
C LYS A 51 3.45 9.94 -8.21
N GLU A 52 2.47 10.82 -8.31
CA GLU A 52 2.63 12.24 -7.98
C GLU A 52 3.05 12.43 -6.52
N VAL A 53 2.44 11.70 -5.59
CA VAL A 53 2.82 11.72 -4.18
C VAL A 53 4.26 11.24 -3.98
N SER A 54 4.64 10.15 -4.64
CA SER A 54 6.01 9.60 -4.59
C SER A 54 7.03 10.59 -5.14
N ASP A 55 6.76 11.16 -6.32
CA ASP A 55 7.65 12.12 -6.99
C ASP A 55 7.82 13.43 -6.20
N SER A 56 6.84 13.79 -5.38
CA SER A 56 6.92 14.99 -4.54
C SER A 56 8.02 14.91 -3.46
N GLY A 57 8.41 13.70 -3.07
CA GLY A 57 9.36 13.45 -1.99
C GLY A 57 8.92 13.92 -0.61
N ALA A 58 7.66 14.39 -0.46
CA ALA A 58 7.15 14.98 0.78
C ALA A 58 6.58 13.94 1.76
N LEU A 59 6.36 12.70 1.29
CA LEU A 59 5.75 11.65 2.10
C LEU A 59 6.80 10.96 2.97
N LEU A 60 6.54 10.89 4.29
CA LEU A 60 7.29 10.08 5.26
C LEU A 60 8.81 9.97 4.99
N GLY A 61 9.47 11.12 4.83
CA GLY A 61 10.93 11.13 4.60
C GLY A 61 11.36 10.64 3.21
N GLY A 62 10.48 10.76 2.20
CA GLY A 62 10.75 10.37 0.83
C GLY A 62 10.28 8.95 0.48
N ALA A 63 9.36 8.37 1.27
CA ALA A 63 8.75 7.08 0.94
C ALA A 63 8.03 7.13 -0.42
N THR A 64 8.05 6.02 -1.16
CA THR A 64 7.29 5.86 -2.40
C THR A 64 5.99 5.09 -2.15
N VAL A 65 5.01 5.30 -3.01
CA VAL A 65 3.73 4.58 -2.97
C VAL A 65 3.59 3.75 -4.23
N THR A 66 3.35 2.45 -4.08
CA THR A 66 3.16 1.53 -5.20
C THR A 66 1.76 0.92 -5.15
N GLY A 67 1.04 0.94 -6.26
CA GLY A 67 -0.26 0.30 -6.42
C GLY A 67 -0.14 -1.15 -6.88
N LEU A 68 -0.84 -2.06 -6.22
CA LEU A 68 -0.97 -3.47 -6.61
C LEU A 68 -2.41 -3.75 -7.01
N ARG A 69 -2.64 -4.11 -8.26
CA ARG A 69 -3.98 -4.37 -8.78
C ARG A 69 -4.50 -5.73 -8.34
N GLY A 70 -5.78 -5.77 -8.01
CA GLY A 70 -6.55 -6.98 -7.71
C GLY A 70 -7.91 -6.93 -8.36
N ASP A 71 -8.34 -8.04 -8.97
CA ASP A 71 -9.64 -8.11 -9.64
C ASP A 71 -10.73 -8.55 -8.66
N SER A 72 -11.77 -7.71 -8.52
CA SER A 72 -12.97 -8.02 -7.74
C SER A 72 -14.08 -8.63 -8.60
N THR A 73 -13.94 -8.61 -9.91
CA THR A 73 -14.96 -8.98 -10.90
C THR A 73 -16.27 -8.17 -10.82
N CYS A 74 -16.45 -7.33 -9.80
CA CYS A 74 -17.69 -6.60 -9.45
C CYS A 74 -18.83 -7.49 -8.93
N ILE A 75 -18.95 -8.72 -9.38
CA ILE A 75 -20.12 -9.59 -9.14
C ILE A 75 -19.81 -10.81 -8.26
N ASP A 76 -18.55 -11.23 -8.13
CA ASP A 76 -18.16 -12.40 -7.35
C ASP A 76 -17.49 -11.98 -6.03
N SER A 77 -18.27 -12.01 -4.96
CA SER A 77 -17.79 -11.66 -3.63
C SER A 77 -16.70 -12.60 -3.11
N ALA A 78 -16.70 -13.87 -3.51
CA ALA A 78 -15.68 -14.82 -3.07
C ALA A 78 -14.34 -14.53 -3.75
N ALA A 79 -14.35 -14.25 -5.05
CA ALA A 79 -13.15 -13.83 -5.79
C ALA A 79 -12.57 -12.52 -5.24
N ALA A 80 -13.44 -11.53 -4.95
CA ALA A 80 -13.03 -10.26 -4.37
C ALA A 80 -12.39 -10.43 -2.99
N VAL A 81 -12.97 -11.26 -2.12
CA VAL A 81 -12.40 -11.57 -0.79
C VAL A 81 -11.05 -12.25 -0.93
N ALA A 82 -10.93 -13.31 -1.75
CA ALA A 82 -9.68 -14.03 -1.94
C ALA A 82 -8.55 -13.13 -2.48
N THR A 83 -8.87 -12.28 -3.46
CA THR A 83 -7.93 -11.31 -4.02
C THR A 83 -7.46 -10.31 -2.96
N THR A 84 -8.40 -9.76 -2.19
CA THR A 84 -8.09 -8.79 -1.13
C THR A 84 -7.27 -9.43 -0.01
N GLU A 85 -7.61 -10.66 0.38
CA GLU A 85 -6.86 -11.42 1.39
C GLU A 85 -5.40 -11.64 0.96
N ARG A 86 -5.16 -12.00 -0.30
CA ARG A 86 -3.80 -12.13 -0.85
C ARG A 86 -3.03 -10.80 -0.76
N LEU A 87 -3.64 -9.70 -1.17
CA LEU A 87 -3.02 -8.37 -1.12
C LEU A 87 -2.62 -7.99 0.33
N VAL A 88 -3.49 -8.26 1.30
CA VAL A 88 -3.25 -7.93 2.71
C VAL A 88 -2.24 -8.87 3.35
N THR A 89 -2.40 -10.19 3.17
CA THR A 89 -1.61 -11.19 3.92
C THR A 89 -0.29 -11.54 3.26
N SER A 90 -0.24 -11.58 1.92
CA SER A 90 0.95 -11.97 1.16
C SER A 90 1.74 -10.76 0.66
N ASP A 91 1.06 -9.83 -0.01
CA ASP A 91 1.71 -8.65 -0.61
C ASP A 91 1.95 -7.52 0.40
N LYS A 92 1.29 -7.60 1.59
CA LYS A 92 1.46 -6.67 2.71
C LYS A 92 1.10 -5.23 2.34
N VAL A 93 -0.04 -5.04 1.69
CA VAL A 93 -0.55 -3.69 1.43
C VAL A 93 -0.98 -3.01 2.73
N SER A 94 -0.74 -1.70 2.83
CA SER A 94 -1.07 -0.87 3.99
C SER A 94 -2.49 -0.32 3.95
N GLY A 95 -3.13 -0.37 2.79
CA GLY A 95 -4.50 0.12 2.56
C GLY A 95 -5.04 -0.35 1.22
N ILE A 96 -6.34 -0.15 0.99
CA ILE A 96 -7.04 -0.56 -0.22
C ILE A 96 -7.82 0.62 -0.80
N VAL A 97 -7.65 0.86 -2.08
CA VAL A 97 -8.50 1.70 -2.93
C VAL A 97 -9.44 0.79 -3.70
N GLY A 98 -10.72 0.90 -3.43
CA GLY A 98 -11.74 0.01 -3.99
C GLY A 98 -12.65 -0.52 -2.87
N GLY A 99 -13.71 -1.30 -3.12
CA GLY A 99 -14.21 -1.76 -4.42
C GLY A 99 -15.15 -0.76 -5.10
N ASP A 100 -15.47 -1.12 -6.27
CA ASP A 100 -16.27 -0.35 -7.21
C ASP A 100 -17.75 -0.79 -7.26
N CYS A 101 -18.08 -1.93 -6.71
CA CYS A 101 -19.43 -2.48 -6.63
C CYS A 101 -19.79 -2.82 -5.19
N SER A 102 -20.95 -2.36 -4.71
CA SER A 102 -21.34 -2.43 -3.29
C SER A 102 -21.28 -3.83 -2.67
N GLY A 103 -21.67 -4.86 -3.44
CA GLY A 103 -21.65 -6.25 -2.96
C GLY A 103 -20.24 -6.74 -2.63
N VAL A 104 -19.31 -6.55 -3.56
CA VAL A 104 -17.90 -6.94 -3.36
C VAL A 104 -17.22 -6.04 -2.34
N THR A 105 -17.52 -4.73 -2.32
CA THR A 105 -17.03 -3.79 -1.32
C THR A 105 -17.40 -4.23 0.10
N GLY A 106 -18.68 -4.55 0.32
CA GLY A 106 -19.15 -5.05 1.62
C GLY A 106 -18.49 -6.35 2.03
N ALA A 107 -18.31 -7.29 1.09
CA ALA A 107 -17.65 -8.56 1.35
C ALA A 107 -16.17 -8.38 1.73
N MET A 108 -15.42 -7.58 0.97
CA MET A 108 -14.00 -7.27 1.27
C MET A 108 -13.85 -6.57 2.62
N LEU A 109 -14.72 -5.59 2.91
CA LEU A 109 -14.69 -4.86 4.16
C LEU A 109 -14.92 -5.79 5.36
N GLN A 110 -15.97 -6.61 5.32
CA GLN A 110 -16.36 -7.44 6.46
C GLN A 110 -15.40 -8.61 6.69
N ASN A 111 -14.93 -9.24 5.62
CA ASN A 111 -14.15 -10.47 5.73
C ASN A 111 -12.64 -10.25 5.77
N VAL A 112 -12.14 -9.13 5.25
CA VAL A 112 -10.70 -8.91 5.13
C VAL A 112 -10.26 -7.60 5.79
N ALA A 113 -10.78 -6.45 5.35
CA ALA A 113 -10.24 -5.17 5.79
C ALA A 113 -10.42 -4.94 7.30
N ARG A 114 -11.63 -5.12 7.83
CA ARG A 114 -11.92 -4.97 9.26
C ARG A 114 -11.13 -5.94 10.15
N PRO A 115 -11.12 -7.26 9.89
CA PRO A 115 -10.37 -8.19 10.73
C PRO A 115 -8.87 -7.92 10.78
N ASN A 116 -8.30 -7.37 9.70
CA ASN A 116 -6.87 -7.09 9.60
C ASN A 116 -6.50 -5.63 9.93
N GLY A 117 -7.46 -4.78 10.31
CA GLY A 117 -7.20 -3.37 10.61
C GLY A 117 -6.75 -2.55 9.40
N ILE A 118 -7.13 -2.96 8.18
CA ILE A 118 -6.75 -2.30 6.92
C ILE A 118 -7.77 -1.22 6.57
N VAL A 119 -7.27 -0.02 6.27
CA VAL A 119 -8.11 1.08 5.76
C VAL A 119 -8.52 0.77 4.32
N MET A 120 -9.81 0.96 4.03
CA MET A 120 -10.37 0.80 2.70
C MET A 120 -11.16 2.06 2.33
N ILE A 121 -10.91 2.59 1.12
CA ILE A 121 -11.61 3.74 0.53
C ILE A 121 -12.24 3.29 -0.78
N SER A 122 -13.58 3.46 -0.87
CA SER A 122 -14.37 3.02 -2.03
C SER A 122 -15.31 4.14 -2.51
#